data_9abaf33ec94ccfc471ffa94fe398665e
#
_entry.id   9abaf33ec94ccfc471ffa94fe398665e
#
_cell.length_a   1.000
_cell.length_b   1.000
_cell.length_c   1.000
_cell.angle_alpha   90.00
_cell.angle_beta   90.00
_cell.angle_gamma   90.00
#
_symmetry.space_group_name_H-M   'P 1'
#
loop_
_entity.id
_entity.type
_entity.pdbx_description
1 polymer ?
#
loop_
_entity_poly.entity_id
_entity_poly.type
_entity_poly.pdbx_seq_one_letter_code
_entity_poly.pdbx_strand_id
1 'polypeptide(L)'
;MKPVLQSLLLADHVYSDQATGKKIIAGVFNRVQRMKAPPKPPEGEAPRPVPIPAGGLASTPFVYMAITELRGKTDFILELTDLAENVGMFKVGFTVDCKDPLQTVEVHFPIPALALPHAGVYSLGLLWNDELLGALRILAADMEPPPAPEERRAQ
;
A
#
# COMPACT_ATOMS: atom_id res chain seq x y z
N MET A 1 13.99 -10.58 -23.00
CA MET A 1 13.57 -9.17 -23.00
C MET A 1 12.87 -8.89 -21.67
N LYS A 2 13.18 -7.78 -21.08
CA LYS A 2 12.73 -7.39 -19.74
C LYS A 2 11.30 -6.83 -19.79
N PRO A 3 10.39 -7.26 -18.90
CA PRO A 3 9.10 -6.63 -18.75
C PRO A 3 9.22 -5.15 -18.37
N VAL A 4 8.25 -4.34 -18.78
CA VAL A 4 8.23 -2.91 -18.49
C VAL A 4 7.04 -2.58 -17.62
N LEU A 5 7.31 -2.01 -16.44
CA LEU A 5 6.28 -1.49 -15.55
C LEU A 5 5.83 -0.12 -16.04
N GLN A 6 4.56 -0.02 -16.43
CA GLN A 6 3.95 1.24 -16.89
C GLN A 6 3.34 2.04 -15.75
N SER A 7 2.75 1.35 -14.77
CA SER A 7 2.07 1.97 -13.62
C SER A 7 2.19 1.07 -12.41
N LEU A 8 2.33 1.69 -11.23
CA LEU A 8 2.23 1.05 -9.93
C LEU A 8 1.56 2.02 -8.97
N LEU A 9 0.40 1.66 -8.46
CA LEU A 9 -0.43 2.50 -7.59
C LEU A 9 -0.97 1.70 -6.41
N LEU A 10 -1.17 2.39 -5.29
CA LEU A 10 -2.01 1.94 -4.19
C LEU A 10 -3.33 2.69 -4.17
N ALA A 11 -4.40 2.00 -3.89
CA ALA A 11 -5.73 2.56 -3.82
C ALA A 11 -6.59 1.86 -2.75
N ASP A 12 -7.65 2.53 -2.32
CA ASP A 12 -8.62 1.92 -1.41
C ASP A 12 -9.38 0.79 -2.11
N HIS A 13 -9.75 0.98 -3.36
CA HIS A 13 -10.45 -0.02 -4.17
C HIS A 13 -10.00 0.00 -5.63
N VAL A 14 -9.93 -1.20 -6.22
CA VAL A 14 -9.75 -1.40 -7.66
C VAL A 14 -10.77 -2.42 -8.11
N TYR A 15 -11.57 -2.09 -9.11
CA TYR A 15 -12.57 -2.99 -9.67
C TYR A 15 -12.71 -2.79 -11.19
N SER A 16 -13.36 -3.74 -11.85
CA SER A 16 -13.61 -3.68 -13.30
C SER A 16 -15.03 -3.23 -13.56
N ASP A 17 -15.21 -2.27 -14.47
CA ASP A 17 -16.52 -1.94 -15.00
C ASP A 17 -17.04 -3.10 -15.83
N GLN A 18 -18.23 -3.61 -15.50
CA GLN A 18 -18.82 -4.76 -16.19
C GLN A 18 -19.19 -4.47 -17.64
N ALA A 19 -19.56 -3.24 -17.95
CA ALA A 19 -19.99 -2.85 -19.29
C ALA A 19 -18.81 -2.63 -20.25
N THR A 20 -17.69 -2.08 -19.77
CA THR A 20 -16.55 -1.68 -20.60
C THR A 20 -15.30 -2.53 -20.38
N GLY A 21 -15.22 -3.30 -19.31
CA GLY A 21 -14.02 -4.03 -18.88
C GLY A 21 -12.89 -3.14 -18.35
N LYS A 22 -13.09 -1.82 -18.30
CA LYS A 22 -12.09 -0.87 -17.81
C LYS A 22 -11.90 -0.99 -16.30
N LYS A 23 -10.67 -0.80 -15.85
CA LYS A 23 -10.35 -0.73 -14.42
C LYS A 23 -10.76 0.61 -13.85
N ILE A 24 -11.39 0.57 -12.69
CA ILE A 24 -11.74 1.75 -11.91
C ILE A 24 -10.91 1.72 -10.63
N ILE A 25 -10.12 2.77 -10.43
CA ILE A 25 -9.22 2.91 -9.29
C ILE A 25 -9.77 4.04 -8.43
N ALA A 26 -10.16 3.72 -7.21
CA ALA A 26 -10.77 4.66 -6.29
C ALA A 26 -9.90 4.86 -5.04
N GLY A 27 -9.63 6.11 -4.70
CA GLY A 27 -8.87 6.48 -3.52
C GLY A 27 -7.38 6.17 -3.65
N VAL A 28 -6.73 6.68 -4.69
CA VAL A 28 -5.26 6.55 -4.88
C VAL A 28 -4.52 7.27 -3.75
N PHE A 29 -3.57 6.59 -3.14
CA PHE A 29 -2.77 7.17 -2.06
C PHE A 29 -1.33 6.68 -2.07
N ASN A 30 -0.45 7.48 -1.52
CA ASN A 30 0.94 7.15 -1.22
C ASN A 30 1.37 7.66 0.17
N ARG A 31 0.41 8.16 0.93
CA ARG A 31 0.63 8.68 2.28
C ARG A 31 -0.28 7.93 3.25
N VAL A 32 0.32 7.41 4.32
CA VAL A 32 -0.37 6.69 5.38
C VAL A 32 -0.21 7.44 6.69
N GLN A 33 -1.31 7.68 7.38
CA GLN A 33 -1.29 8.24 8.73
C GLN A 33 -1.27 7.10 9.74
N ARG A 34 -0.27 7.14 10.62
CA ARG A 34 -0.15 6.17 11.71
C ARG A 34 -0.82 6.73 12.96
N MET A 35 -1.55 5.87 13.63
CA MET A 35 -1.99 6.16 14.99
C MET A 35 -0.88 5.78 15.96
N LYS A 36 -0.45 6.75 16.79
CA LYS A 36 0.41 6.42 17.93
C LYS A 36 -0.37 5.51 18.88
N ALA A 37 0.29 4.45 19.35
CA ALA A 37 -0.30 3.64 20.40
C ALA A 37 -0.64 4.55 21.59
N PRO A 38 -1.85 4.44 22.16
CA PRO A 38 -2.18 5.20 23.35
C PRO A 38 -1.18 4.86 24.46
N PRO A 39 -0.82 5.81 25.32
CA PRO A 39 0.02 5.53 26.47
C PRO A 39 -0.60 4.36 27.25
N LYS A 40 0.27 3.46 27.73
CA LYS A 40 -0.20 2.34 28.54
C LYS A 40 -1.07 2.87 29.68
N PRO A 41 -2.28 2.31 29.88
CA PRO A 41 -3.08 2.72 31.03
C PRO A 41 -2.30 2.45 32.32
N PRO A 42 -2.45 3.25 33.36
CA PRO A 42 -1.83 3.00 34.64
C PRO A 42 -2.19 1.58 35.14
N GLU A 43 -1.25 0.94 35.83
CA GLU A 43 -1.46 -0.42 36.33
C GLU A 43 -2.77 -0.52 37.10
N GLY A 44 -3.69 -1.39 36.64
CA GLY A 44 -4.98 -1.62 37.26
C GLY A 44 -6.22 -1.14 36.51
N GLU A 45 -6.06 -0.36 35.44
CA GLU A 45 -7.18 0.01 34.56
C GLU A 45 -7.28 -0.91 33.33
N ALA A 46 -8.50 -1.35 33.05
CA ALA A 46 -8.77 -2.10 31.82
C ALA A 46 -8.46 -1.23 30.58
N PRO A 47 -7.89 -1.80 29.51
CA PRO A 47 -7.64 -1.04 28.29
C PRO A 47 -8.95 -0.49 27.74
N ARG A 48 -9.02 0.83 27.59
CA ARG A 48 -10.18 1.48 26.96
C ARG A 48 -10.15 1.18 25.46
N PRO A 49 -11.27 0.82 24.84
CA PRO A 49 -11.31 0.68 23.38
C PRO A 49 -10.94 2.01 22.75
N VAL A 50 -9.89 2.01 21.93
CA VAL A 50 -9.51 3.17 21.13
C VAL A 50 -10.51 3.28 19.98
N PRO A 51 -11.24 4.41 19.84
CA PRO A 51 -12.10 4.58 18.69
C PRO A 51 -11.26 4.54 17.42
N ILE A 52 -11.54 3.57 16.55
CA ILE A 52 -10.95 3.51 15.22
C ILE A 52 -11.57 4.66 14.41
N PRO A 53 -10.77 5.60 13.87
CA PRO A 53 -11.32 6.66 13.04
C PRO A 53 -12.12 6.09 11.87
N ALA A 54 -13.24 6.67 11.55
CA ALA A 54 -13.95 6.38 10.32
C ALA A 54 -13.02 6.66 9.13
N GLY A 55 -12.71 5.65 8.34
CA GLY A 55 -11.67 5.68 7.33
C GLY A 55 -10.34 5.06 7.78
N GLY A 56 -10.37 4.40 8.94
CA GLY A 56 -9.20 3.88 9.60
C GLY A 56 -8.43 2.82 8.85
N LEU A 57 -7.29 2.59 9.37
CA LEU A 57 -6.24 1.60 9.11
C LEU A 57 -6.67 0.15 8.87
N ALA A 58 -7.97 -0.14 8.86
CA ALA A 58 -8.51 -1.48 8.68
C ALA A 58 -8.83 -1.84 7.23
N SER A 59 -8.72 -0.91 6.28
CA SER A 59 -8.89 -1.25 4.88
C SER A 59 -7.62 -1.88 4.34
N THR A 60 -7.74 -3.13 3.91
CA THR A 60 -6.71 -3.77 3.12
C THR A 60 -6.57 -3.01 1.80
N PRO A 61 -5.43 -2.36 1.53
CA PRO A 61 -5.29 -1.60 0.30
C PRO A 61 -5.16 -2.54 -0.90
N PHE A 62 -5.53 -2.03 -2.07
CA PHE A 62 -5.31 -2.68 -3.35
C PHE A 62 -4.06 -2.13 -4.01
N VAL A 63 -3.28 -3.00 -4.63
CA VAL A 63 -2.26 -2.62 -5.59
C VAL A 63 -2.84 -2.73 -7.00
N TYR A 64 -2.50 -1.76 -7.84
CA TYR A 64 -2.76 -1.80 -9.28
C TYR A 64 -1.44 -1.65 -10.02
N MET A 65 -1.23 -2.47 -11.02
CA MET A 65 -0.06 -2.43 -11.88
C MET A 65 -0.47 -2.60 -13.34
N ALA A 66 0.22 -1.89 -14.23
CA ALA A 66 0.15 -2.11 -15.66
C ALA A 66 1.53 -2.51 -16.16
N ILE A 67 1.62 -3.63 -16.87
CA ILE A 67 2.88 -4.24 -17.29
C ILE A 67 2.81 -4.55 -18.79
N THR A 68 3.88 -4.26 -19.52
CA THR A 68 4.03 -4.57 -20.95
C THR A 68 5.27 -5.44 -21.20
N GLU A 69 5.50 -5.81 -22.44
CA GLU A 69 6.65 -6.62 -22.89
C GLU A 69 6.70 -8.01 -22.24
N LEU A 70 5.54 -8.57 -21.92
CA LEU A 70 5.41 -9.92 -21.40
C LEU A 70 5.48 -10.95 -22.54
N ARG A 71 6.17 -12.06 -22.29
CA ARG A 71 6.33 -13.16 -23.24
C ARG A 71 6.08 -14.51 -22.56
N GLY A 72 4.83 -14.88 -22.44
CA GLY A 72 4.41 -16.11 -21.76
C GLY A 72 4.30 -15.93 -20.24
N LYS A 73 4.49 -17.01 -19.51
CA LYS A 73 4.42 -17.01 -18.05
C LYS A 73 5.61 -16.26 -17.46
N THR A 74 5.31 -15.28 -16.65
CA THR A 74 6.30 -14.40 -16.01
C THR A 74 5.99 -14.25 -14.53
N ASP A 75 6.97 -14.56 -13.69
CA ASP A 75 6.85 -14.46 -12.24
C ASP A 75 7.36 -13.12 -11.75
N PHE A 76 6.61 -12.54 -10.82
CA PHE A 76 6.93 -11.27 -10.19
C PHE A 76 6.89 -11.38 -8.67
N ILE A 77 7.61 -10.51 -8.01
CA ILE A 77 7.57 -10.31 -6.57
C ILE A 77 7.25 -8.84 -6.30
N LEU A 78 6.21 -8.61 -5.53
CA LEU A 78 5.91 -7.30 -4.95
C LEU A 78 6.48 -7.27 -3.53
N GLU A 79 7.35 -6.31 -3.24
CA GLU A 79 8.04 -6.21 -1.96
C GLU A 79 7.86 -4.83 -1.34
N LEU A 80 7.45 -4.81 -0.07
CA LEU A 80 7.48 -3.60 0.74
C LEU A 80 8.75 -3.58 1.58
N THR A 81 9.50 -2.49 1.49
CA THR A 81 10.77 -2.29 2.19
C THR A 81 10.71 -1.02 3.04
N ASP A 82 11.17 -1.14 4.28
CA ASP A 82 11.45 0.00 5.14
C ASP A 82 12.81 0.60 4.73
N LEU A 83 12.80 1.82 4.21
CA LEU A 83 14.03 2.44 3.70
C LEU A 83 14.95 2.95 4.79
N ALA A 84 14.44 3.25 5.98
CA ALA A 84 15.27 3.70 7.10
C ALA A 84 16.09 2.56 7.69
N GLU A 85 15.46 1.41 7.88
CA GLU A 85 16.11 0.22 8.45
C GLU A 85 16.68 -0.72 7.37
N ASN A 86 16.36 -0.48 6.10
CA ASN A 86 16.69 -1.34 4.97
C ASN A 86 16.24 -2.79 5.16
N VAL A 87 15.01 -2.95 5.62
CA VAL A 87 14.41 -4.25 5.96
C VAL A 87 13.17 -4.48 5.10
N GLY A 88 13.10 -5.67 4.48
CA GLY A 88 11.90 -6.14 3.80
C GLY A 88 10.79 -6.45 4.80
N MET A 89 9.59 -5.94 4.57
CA MET A 89 8.42 -6.10 5.45
C MET A 89 7.50 -7.21 5.01
N PHE A 90 7.22 -7.29 3.72
CA PHE A 90 6.51 -8.43 3.13
C PHE A 90 6.89 -8.59 1.66
N LYS A 91 6.65 -9.81 1.16
CA LYS A 91 6.79 -10.18 -0.25
C LYS A 91 5.55 -10.93 -0.70
N VAL A 92 5.02 -10.56 -1.85
CA VAL A 92 3.90 -11.24 -2.50
C VAL A 92 4.34 -11.66 -3.89
N GLY A 93 4.40 -12.97 -4.13
CA GLY A 93 4.68 -13.53 -5.45
C GLY A 93 3.41 -13.70 -6.26
N PHE A 94 3.46 -13.39 -7.55
CA PHE A 94 2.37 -13.63 -8.50
C PHE A 94 2.90 -13.92 -9.89
N THR A 95 2.09 -14.59 -10.70
CA THR A 95 2.43 -14.97 -12.07
C THR A 95 1.45 -14.33 -13.04
N VAL A 96 1.97 -13.79 -14.13
CA VAL A 96 1.19 -13.27 -15.25
C VAL A 96 1.50 -14.08 -16.49
N ASP A 97 0.47 -14.50 -17.23
CA ASP A 97 0.63 -15.20 -18.51
C ASP A 97 0.08 -14.33 -19.65
N CYS A 98 0.97 -13.81 -20.46
CA CYS A 98 0.63 -13.03 -21.64
C CYS A 98 1.60 -13.34 -22.77
N LYS A 99 1.09 -13.77 -23.89
CA LYS A 99 1.91 -14.19 -25.05
C LYS A 99 2.23 -13.04 -25.99
N ASP A 100 1.40 -12.00 -25.98
CA ASP A 100 1.59 -10.84 -26.85
C ASP A 100 2.34 -9.71 -26.12
N PRO A 101 3.59 -9.44 -26.49
CA PRO A 101 4.38 -8.41 -25.82
C PRO A 101 3.85 -6.97 -26.04
N LEU A 102 3.01 -6.76 -27.03
CA LEU A 102 2.38 -5.46 -27.29
C LEU A 102 1.17 -5.18 -26.39
N GLN A 103 0.66 -6.22 -25.74
CA GLN A 103 -0.46 -6.07 -24.84
C GLN A 103 -0.04 -5.49 -23.50
N THR A 104 -0.80 -4.52 -22.99
CA THR A 104 -0.70 -4.07 -21.61
C THR A 104 -1.56 -4.97 -20.74
N VAL A 105 -0.94 -5.61 -19.76
CA VAL A 105 -1.64 -6.42 -18.77
C VAL A 105 -1.82 -5.62 -17.50
N GLU A 106 -3.06 -5.48 -17.09
CA GLU A 106 -3.42 -4.83 -15.83
C GLU A 106 -3.62 -5.90 -14.75
N VAL A 107 -2.92 -5.75 -13.64
CA VAL A 107 -2.96 -6.64 -12.49
C VAL A 107 -3.39 -5.85 -11.27
N HIS A 108 -4.36 -6.36 -10.52
CA HIS A 108 -4.75 -5.77 -9.24
C HIS A 108 -5.14 -6.87 -8.25
N PHE A 109 -4.76 -6.69 -7.02
CA PHE A 109 -5.14 -7.57 -5.92
C PHE A 109 -5.00 -6.84 -4.57
N PRO A 110 -5.71 -7.31 -3.53
CA PRO A 110 -5.51 -6.78 -2.19
C PRO A 110 -4.14 -7.21 -1.66
N ILE A 111 -3.45 -6.29 -1.01
CA ILE A 111 -2.20 -6.58 -0.31
C ILE A 111 -2.44 -6.63 1.20
N PRO A 112 -1.52 -7.22 2.00
CA PRO A 112 -1.62 -7.19 3.44
C PRO A 112 -1.79 -5.77 3.99
N ALA A 113 -2.48 -5.62 5.11
CA ALA A 113 -2.61 -4.34 5.77
C ALA A 113 -1.24 -3.73 6.05
N LEU A 114 -1.09 -2.43 5.77
CA LEU A 114 0.18 -1.72 5.93
C LEU A 114 0.45 -1.47 7.42
N ALA A 115 1.12 -2.41 8.07
CA ALA A 115 1.58 -2.26 9.45
C ALA A 115 2.98 -1.61 9.45
N LEU A 116 3.01 -0.29 9.42
CA LEU A 116 4.25 0.49 9.37
C LEU A 116 4.75 0.79 10.78
N PRO A 117 5.92 0.28 11.21
CA PRO A 117 6.36 0.34 12.60
C PRO A 117 6.76 1.74 13.08
N HIS A 118 7.14 2.62 12.19
CA HIS A 118 7.54 4.00 12.51
C HIS A 118 7.14 4.96 11.40
N ALA A 119 7.12 6.26 11.69
CA ALA A 119 7.00 7.28 10.66
C ALA A 119 8.28 7.30 9.80
N GLY A 120 8.12 7.51 8.52
CA GLY A 120 9.24 7.54 7.59
C GLY A 120 8.85 7.16 6.18
N VAL A 121 9.82 6.74 5.41
CA VAL A 121 9.69 6.42 3.99
C VAL A 121 9.82 4.92 3.78
N TYR A 122 8.86 4.36 3.05
CA TYR A 122 8.81 2.97 2.63
C TYR A 122 8.77 2.89 1.11
N SER A 123 9.19 1.77 0.56
CA SER A 123 9.17 1.52 -0.88
C SER A 123 8.40 0.25 -1.19
N LEU A 124 7.40 0.35 -2.04
CA LEU A 124 6.72 -0.79 -2.63
C LEU A 124 7.27 -1.02 -4.02
N GLY A 125 8.05 -2.07 -4.20
CA GLY A 125 8.76 -2.36 -5.43
C GLY A 125 8.25 -3.60 -6.14
N LEU A 126 8.26 -3.58 -7.46
CA LEU A 126 8.01 -4.74 -8.31
C LEU A 126 9.34 -5.28 -8.83
N LEU A 127 9.62 -6.56 -8.54
CA LEU A 127 10.82 -7.25 -8.95
C LEU A 127 10.49 -8.34 -9.99
N TRP A 128 11.40 -8.49 -10.92
CA TRP A 128 11.46 -9.56 -11.90
C TRP A 128 12.87 -10.11 -11.96
N ASN A 129 13.06 -11.41 -11.73
CA ASN A 129 14.40 -12.05 -11.66
C ASN A 129 15.38 -11.29 -10.74
N ASP A 130 14.92 -10.92 -9.54
CA ASP A 130 15.67 -10.12 -8.56
C ASP A 130 16.05 -8.70 -9.01
N GLU A 131 15.56 -8.27 -10.14
CA GLU A 131 15.76 -6.92 -10.65
C GLU A 131 14.53 -6.04 -10.39
N LEU A 132 14.76 -4.87 -9.81
CA LEU A 132 13.70 -3.88 -9.58
C LEU A 132 13.24 -3.25 -10.90
N LEU A 133 11.97 -3.44 -11.24
CA LEU A 133 11.35 -2.82 -12.41
C LEU A 133 10.88 -1.39 -12.13
N GLY A 134 10.45 -1.12 -10.92
CA GLY A 134 9.99 0.18 -10.48
C GLY A 134 9.45 0.10 -9.06
N ALA A 135 9.29 1.25 -8.43
CA ALA A 135 8.84 1.34 -7.06
C ALA A 135 7.94 2.55 -6.81
N LEU A 136 7.02 2.38 -5.87
CA LEU A 136 6.17 3.44 -5.33
C LEU A 136 6.69 3.80 -3.94
N ARG A 137 6.95 5.08 -3.72
CA ARG A 137 7.30 5.60 -2.40
C ARG A 137 6.04 5.80 -1.54
N ILE A 138 6.08 5.29 -0.32
CA ILE A 138 5.01 5.45 0.67
C ILE A 138 5.56 6.27 1.83
N LEU A 139 4.86 7.35 2.17
CA LEU A 139 5.18 8.21 3.30
C LEU A 139 4.26 7.85 4.47
N ALA A 140 4.85 7.47 5.59
CA ALA A 140 4.14 7.25 6.85
C ALA A 140 4.38 8.44 7.78
N ALA A 141 3.30 9.05 8.26
CA ALA A 141 3.33 10.15 9.21
C ALA A 141 2.50 9.80 10.44
N ASP A 142 2.98 10.23 11.61
CA ASP A 142 2.20 10.09 12.84
C ASP A 142 1.07 11.12 12.87
N MET A 143 -0.12 10.67 13.29
CA MET A 143 -1.23 11.58 13.54
C MET A 143 -0.97 12.35 14.83
N GLU A 144 -1.13 13.68 14.76
CA GLU A 144 -1.18 14.48 15.95
C GLU A 144 -2.51 14.23 16.70
N PRO A 145 -2.46 14.07 18.02
CA PRO A 145 -3.70 13.97 18.79
C PRO A 145 -4.50 15.28 18.63
N PRO A 146 -5.84 15.21 18.58
CA PRO A 146 -6.65 16.43 18.54
C PRO A 146 -6.32 17.30 19.76
N PRO A 147 -6.28 18.63 19.61
CA PRO A 147 -5.99 19.54 20.72
C PRO A 147 -6.98 19.33 21.85
N ALA A 148 -6.48 19.44 23.08
CA ALA A 148 -7.32 19.26 24.28
C ALA A 148 -8.52 20.23 24.26
N PRO A 149 -9.66 19.84 24.82
CA PRO A 149 -10.89 20.66 24.79
C PRO A 149 -10.73 22.09 25.32
N GLU A 150 -9.74 22.33 26.17
CA GLU A 150 -9.46 23.65 26.74
C GLU A 150 -8.83 24.63 25.74
N GLU A 151 -8.06 24.14 24.77
CA GLU A 151 -7.46 25.01 23.75
C GLU A 151 -8.48 25.50 22.71
N ARG A 152 -9.62 24.81 22.58
CA ARG A 152 -10.70 25.25 21.70
C ARG A 152 -11.51 26.45 22.23
N ARG A 153 -11.39 26.77 23.53
CA ARG A 153 -12.09 27.91 24.12
C ARG A 153 -11.33 29.23 24.00
N ALA A 154 -10.06 29.20 23.57
CA ALA A 154 -9.20 30.38 23.46
C ALA A 154 -9.10 30.96 22.04
N GLN A 155 -9.87 30.44 21.08
CA GLN A 155 -9.92 30.93 19.69
C GLN A 155 -11.26 31.60 19.38
#